data_8bf8a873b5994021332b53aac23cea51
#
_entry.id   8bf8a873b5994021332b53aac23cea51
#
_cell.length_a   1.000
_cell.length_b   1.000
_cell.length_c   1.000
_cell.angle_alpha   90.00
_cell.angle_beta   90.00
_cell.angle_gamma   90.00
#
_symmetry.space_group_name_H-M   'P 1'
#
loop_
_entity.id
_entity.type
_entity.pdbx_description
1 polymer ?
#
loop_
_entity_poly.entity_id
_entity_poly.type
_entity_poly.pdbx_seq_one_letter_code
_entity_poly.pdbx_strand_id
1 'polypeptide(L)'
;LADSDGTAVGTEQTNATGSFDNLEVGKYKITATLSDGTTEKKKVEKTINIKNLDDMSAYLFVHFVDTQEDATREQIYFSVSKDGKTWTTLNNKQPYLTSNVGTQGVRDPYILRGADGKFFIIATDLSVYNLKNNWTAAAQQGSKSIVVWESSDLVNWSEASLVKINNDNASCTWAPEACYDPEKDEYMVFWASVVSDDSYQKYRIYRSYTKDFKTFSAPELYIEEPNAVIDTTIIDHEG
;
A
#
# COMPACT_ATOMS: atom_id res chain seq x y z
N LEU A 1 -6.39 -17.41 -27.87
CA LEU A 1 -5.09 -17.07 -27.33
C LEU A 1 -4.00 -17.75 -28.15
N ALA A 2 -2.93 -17.04 -28.46
CA ALA A 2 -1.77 -17.60 -29.16
C ALA A 2 -0.51 -17.21 -28.39
N ASP A 3 0.51 -18.08 -28.43
CA ASP A 3 1.83 -17.75 -27.90
C ASP A 3 2.53 -16.64 -28.71
N SER A 4 3.76 -16.27 -28.35
CA SER A 4 4.50 -15.21 -29.02
C SER A 4 4.79 -15.50 -30.48
N ASP A 5 4.71 -16.77 -30.90
CA ASP A 5 5.03 -17.27 -32.24
C ASP A 5 3.76 -17.50 -33.07
N GLY A 6 2.58 -17.17 -32.49
CA GLY A 6 1.28 -17.30 -33.15
C GLY A 6 0.64 -18.69 -33.03
N THR A 7 1.22 -19.59 -32.24
CA THR A 7 0.65 -20.92 -31.99
C THR A 7 -0.48 -20.78 -30.97
N ALA A 8 -1.66 -21.36 -31.23
CA ALA A 8 -2.78 -21.32 -30.34
C ALA A 8 -2.45 -22.02 -29.01
N VAL A 9 -2.58 -21.30 -27.89
CA VAL A 9 -2.39 -21.82 -26.55
C VAL A 9 -3.75 -21.87 -25.86
N GLY A 10 -4.25 -23.09 -25.65
CA GLY A 10 -5.55 -23.30 -25.05
C GLY A 10 -6.72 -22.90 -25.95
N THR A 11 -7.92 -22.84 -25.37
CA THR A 11 -9.13 -22.45 -26.08
C THR A 11 -9.19 -20.92 -26.21
N GLU A 12 -9.52 -20.43 -27.39
CA GLU A 12 -9.76 -18.99 -27.60
C GLU A 12 -10.87 -18.52 -26.66
N GLN A 13 -10.57 -17.51 -25.87
CA GLN A 13 -11.56 -16.86 -24.98
C GLN A 13 -11.86 -15.48 -25.54
N THR A 14 -13.13 -15.19 -25.75
CA THR A 14 -13.62 -13.86 -26.10
C THR A 14 -14.62 -13.40 -25.06
N ASN A 15 -14.44 -12.17 -24.57
CA ASN A 15 -15.43 -11.54 -23.72
C ASN A 15 -15.54 -10.04 -23.99
N ALA A 16 -16.68 -9.47 -23.65
CA ALA A 16 -16.95 -8.04 -23.81
C ALA A 16 -16.41 -7.19 -22.63
N THR A 17 -15.98 -7.83 -21.55
CA THR A 17 -15.53 -7.15 -20.32
C THR A 17 -14.02 -6.95 -20.27
N GLY A 18 -13.27 -7.62 -21.15
CA GLY A 18 -11.82 -7.58 -21.18
C GLY A 18 -11.13 -8.36 -20.06
N SER A 19 -11.85 -9.25 -19.37
CA SER A 19 -11.32 -10.12 -18.32
C SER A 19 -11.14 -11.55 -18.83
N PHE A 20 -10.00 -12.15 -18.53
CA PHE A 20 -9.69 -13.55 -18.85
C PHE A 20 -9.28 -14.29 -17.59
N ASP A 21 -10.00 -15.34 -17.24
CA ASP A 21 -9.79 -16.14 -16.05
C ASP A 21 -9.07 -17.45 -16.35
N ASN A 22 -8.38 -18.01 -15.35
CA ASN A 22 -7.73 -19.33 -15.40
C ASN A 22 -6.70 -19.49 -16.55
N LEU A 23 -5.93 -18.43 -16.79
CA LEU A 23 -4.81 -18.52 -17.73
C LEU A 23 -3.66 -19.30 -17.10
N GLU A 24 -3.18 -20.34 -17.80
CA GLU A 24 -2.00 -21.10 -17.40
C GLU A 24 -0.72 -20.27 -17.60
N VAL A 25 0.40 -20.79 -17.05
CA VAL A 25 1.73 -20.20 -17.27
C VAL A 25 2.05 -20.20 -18.77
N GLY A 26 2.46 -19.05 -19.30
CA GLY A 26 2.79 -18.93 -20.72
C GLY A 26 2.79 -17.50 -21.24
N LYS A 27 3.20 -17.35 -22.49
CA LYS A 27 3.09 -16.07 -23.21
C LYS A 27 1.78 -16.01 -23.97
N TYR A 28 1.07 -14.91 -23.80
CA TYR A 28 -0.24 -14.68 -24.43
C TYR A 28 -0.21 -13.41 -25.24
N LYS A 29 -0.82 -13.48 -26.40
CA LYS A 29 -1.09 -12.30 -27.23
C LYS A 29 -2.55 -11.89 -27.03
N ILE A 30 -2.75 -10.78 -26.39
CA ILE A 30 -4.08 -10.19 -26.21
C ILE A 30 -4.36 -9.28 -27.39
N THR A 31 -5.49 -9.48 -28.05
CA THR A 31 -5.95 -8.63 -29.13
C THR A 31 -7.27 -7.97 -28.71
N ALA A 32 -7.32 -6.66 -28.73
CA ALA A 32 -8.55 -5.90 -28.59
C ALA A 32 -8.93 -5.32 -29.96
N THR A 33 -10.15 -5.64 -30.42
CA THR A 33 -10.67 -5.17 -31.70
C THR A 33 -11.92 -4.33 -31.47
N LEU A 34 -11.89 -3.11 -31.95
CA LEU A 34 -13.05 -2.24 -32.03
C LEU A 34 -13.70 -2.43 -33.39
N SER A 35 -14.97 -2.82 -33.42
CA SER A 35 -15.74 -2.99 -34.65
C SER A 35 -17.13 -2.35 -34.50
N ASP A 36 -17.77 -2.04 -35.64
CA ASP A 36 -19.16 -1.58 -35.68
C ASP A 36 -20.15 -2.72 -35.98
N GLY A 37 -19.73 -3.95 -35.74
CA GLY A 37 -20.49 -5.17 -35.98
C GLY A 37 -20.15 -5.86 -37.32
N THR A 38 -19.63 -5.14 -38.30
CA THR A 38 -19.29 -5.69 -39.62
C THR A 38 -17.88 -5.30 -40.08
N THR A 39 -17.35 -4.20 -39.60
CA THR A 39 -16.05 -3.66 -40.03
C THR A 39 -15.15 -3.40 -38.84
N GLU A 40 -13.93 -3.96 -38.86
CA GLU A 40 -12.89 -3.64 -37.90
C GLU A 40 -12.49 -2.18 -38.06
N LYS A 41 -12.55 -1.40 -36.98
CA LYS A 41 -12.18 0.02 -36.96
C LYS A 41 -10.79 0.24 -36.36
N LYS A 42 -10.43 -0.55 -35.34
CA LYS A 42 -9.10 -0.48 -34.72
C LYS A 42 -8.78 -1.79 -34.05
N LYS A 43 -7.53 -2.20 -34.19
CA LYS A 43 -6.95 -3.37 -33.54
C LYS A 43 -5.76 -2.95 -32.69
N VAL A 44 -5.68 -3.43 -31.47
CA VAL A 44 -4.54 -3.25 -30.57
C VAL A 44 -4.11 -4.62 -30.08
N GLU A 45 -2.83 -4.91 -30.18
CA GLU A 45 -2.24 -6.18 -29.72
C GLU A 45 -1.24 -5.90 -28.61
N LYS A 46 -1.24 -6.73 -27.57
CA LYS A 46 -0.27 -6.68 -26.48
C LYS A 46 0.12 -8.11 -26.09
N THR A 47 1.42 -8.35 -26.01
CA THR A 47 1.94 -9.60 -25.45
C THR A 47 2.07 -9.47 -23.95
N ILE A 48 1.53 -10.44 -23.21
CA ILE A 48 1.72 -10.62 -21.78
C ILE A 48 2.38 -11.96 -21.49
N ASN A 49 3.03 -12.08 -20.36
CA ASN A 49 3.67 -13.30 -19.93
C ASN A 49 3.11 -13.67 -18.54
N ILE A 50 2.35 -14.76 -18.49
CA ILE A 50 1.88 -15.35 -17.23
C ILE A 50 2.97 -16.28 -16.74
N LYS A 51 3.48 -16.04 -15.55
CA LYS A 51 4.52 -16.84 -14.91
C LYS A 51 3.99 -17.55 -13.69
N ASN A 52 4.61 -18.67 -13.31
CA ASN A 52 4.38 -19.25 -12.00
C ASN A 52 4.88 -18.28 -10.91
N LEU A 53 4.18 -18.20 -9.80
CA LEU A 53 4.59 -17.39 -8.64
C LEU A 53 6.01 -17.79 -8.16
N ASP A 54 6.37 -19.06 -8.25
CA ASP A 54 7.69 -19.58 -7.88
C ASP A 54 8.83 -19.10 -8.79
N ASP A 55 8.50 -18.67 -10.03
CA ASP A 55 9.45 -18.10 -10.98
C ASP A 55 9.56 -16.58 -10.89
N MET A 56 8.78 -15.94 -10.02
CA MET A 56 8.73 -14.50 -9.90
C MET A 56 9.71 -14.02 -8.83
N SER A 57 10.85 -13.52 -9.25
CA SER A 57 11.76 -12.72 -8.42
C SER A 57 11.71 -11.26 -8.86
N ALA A 58 10.96 -10.47 -8.16
CA ALA A 58 10.93 -9.02 -8.32
C ALA A 58 10.73 -8.37 -6.94
N TYR A 59 11.24 -7.17 -6.81
CA TYR A 59 11.03 -6.34 -5.65
C TYR A 59 9.89 -5.38 -5.94
N LEU A 60 8.99 -5.20 -4.97
CA LEU A 60 7.97 -4.17 -4.95
C LEU A 60 8.36 -3.11 -3.92
N PHE A 61 8.40 -1.85 -4.34
CA PHE A 61 8.58 -0.71 -3.47
C PHE A 61 7.27 0.08 -3.42
N VAL A 62 6.67 0.13 -2.24
CA VAL A 62 5.49 0.94 -1.95
C VAL A 62 5.97 2.23 -1.32
N HIS A 63 5.63 3.36 -1.92
CA HIS A 63 6.18 4.64 -1.50
C HIS A 63 5.19 5.79 -1.77
N PHE A 64 5.49 6.94 -1.23
CA PHE A 64 4.89 8.22 -1.60
C PHE A 64 5.98 9.15 -2.16
N VAL A 65 5.60 10.31 -2.64
CA VAL A 65 6.54 11.30 -3.19
C VAL A 65 6.50 12.55 -2.31
N ASP A 66 7.49 12.72 -1.47
CA ASP A 66 7.55 13.81 -0.49
C ASP A 66 7.87 15.17 -1.14
N THR A 67 6.92 15.69 -1.88
CA THR A 67 6.94 17.08 -2.31
C THR A 67 5.53 17.63 -2.15
N GLN A 68 5.39 18.78 -1.55
CA GLN A 68 4.08 19.39 -1.30
C GLN A 68 3.63 20.27 -2.48
N GLU A 69 3.96 19.87 -3.69
CA GLU A 69 3.63 20.61 -4.90
C GLU A 69 2.18 20.43 -5.34
N ASP A 70 1.67 19.23 -5.14
CA ASP A 70 0.27 18.88 -5.40
C ASP A 70 -0.19 17.70 -4.53
N ALA A 71 -1.52 17.52 -4.42
CA ALA A 71 -2.11 16.49 -3.57
C ALA A 71 -1.82 15.04 -4.03
N THR A 72 -1.43 14.83 -5.28
CA THR A 72 -1.15 13.47 -5.78
C THR A 72 0.16 12.93 -5.23
N ARG A 73 1.07 13.80 -4.81
CA ARG A 73 2.38 13.41 -4.30
C ARG A 73 2.31 12.73 -2.94
N GLU A 74 1.30 13.02 -2.16
CA GLU A 74 0.99 12.38 -0.88
C GLU A 74 -0.06 11.29 -1.08
N GLN A 75 0.21 10.36 -2.01
CA GLN A 75 -0.59 9.19 -2.32
C GLN A 75 0.33 7.97 -2.47
N ILE A 76 -0.23 6.79 -2.67
CA ILE A 76 0.55 5.55 -2.78
C ILE A 76 1.02 5.33 -4.22
N TYR A 77 2.32 5.16 -4.38
CA TYR A 77 2.96 4.75 -5.63
C TYR A 77 3.58 3.37 -5.49
N PHE A 78 3.59 2.63 -6.58
CA PHE A 78 4.29 1.36 -6.69
C PHE A 78 5.43 1.48 -7.69
N SER A 79 6.60 1.01 -7.29
CA SER A 79 7.74 0.81 -8.17
C SER A 79 8.20 -0.63 -8.10
N VAL A 80 8.61 -1.19 -9.23
CA VAL A 80 9.11 -2.56 -9.32
C VAL A 80 10.54 -2.58 -9.80
N SER A 81 11.29 -3.57 -9.32
CA SER A 81 12.67 -3.82 -9.71
C SER A 81 12.95 -5.32 -9.83
N LYS A 82 13.83 -5.69 -10.75
CA LYS A 82 14.33 -7.07 -10.88
C LYS A 82 15.66 -7.29 -10.16
N ASP A 83 16.39 -6.22 -9.90
CA ASP A 83 17.77 -6.24 -9.38
C ASP A 83 17.93 -5.50 -8.06
N GLY A 84 16.85 -4.88 -7.54
CA GLY A 84 16.86 -4.04 -6.35
C GLY A 84 17.58 -2.69 -6.53
N LYS A 85 18.04 -2.37 -7.74
CA LYS A 85 18.83 -1.15 -8.05
C LYS A 85 18.12 -0.25 -9.06
N THR A 86 17.53 -0.86 -10.08
CA THR A 86 16.82 -0.13 -11.15
C THR A 86 15.33 -0.27 -10.91
N TRP A 87 14.64 0.84 -10.70
CA TRP A 87 13.23 0.87 -10.35
C TRP A 87 12.38 1.50 -11.46
N THR A 88 11.23 0.90 -11.70
CA THR A 88 10.23 1.43 -12.63
C THR A 88 8.94 1.70 -11.88
N THR A 89 8.53 2.97 -11.84
CA THR A 89 7.25 3.37 -11.25
C THR A 89 6.10 2.93 -12.15
N LEU A 90 5.14 2.24 -11.58
CA LEU A 90 3.96 1.74 -12.28
C LEU A 90 2.94 2.86 -12.55
N ASN A 91 1.83 2.49 -13.18
CA ASN A 91 0.69 3.39 -13.47
C ASN A 91 1.11 4.71 -14.14
N ASN A 92 2.06 4.66 -15.10
CA ASN A 92 2.58 5.85 -15.81
C ASN A 92 3.05 6.98 -14.85
N LYS A 93 3.61 6.62 -13.72
CA LYS A 93 4.06 7.54 -12.66
C LYS A 93 2.92 8.35 -12.02
N GLN A 94 1.70 7.86 -12.08
CA GLN A 94 0.57 8.36 -11.32
C GLN A 94 0.39 7.52 -10.06
N PRO A 95 -0.31 8.02 -9.02
CA PRO A 95 -0.63 7.22 -7.86
C PRO A 95 -1.29 5.89 -8.23
N TYR A 96 -0.88 4.81 -7.59
CA TYR A 96 -1.49 3.50 -7.75
C TYR A 96 -2.74 3.35 -6.89
N LEU A 97 -2.69 3.86 -5.64
CA LEU A 97 -3.83 3.97 -4.74
C LEU A 97 -3.95 5.42 -4.26
N THR A 98 -5.18 5.86 -4.07
CA THR A 98 -5.48 7.19 -3.55
C THR A 98 -6.36 7.09 -2.31
N SER A 99 -6.12 7.95 -1.32
CA SER A 99 -6.98 8.08 -0.14
C SER A 99 -8.03 9.16 -0.38
N ASN A 100 -9.29 8.78 -0.24
CA ASN A 100 -10.44 9.68 -0.20
C ASN A 100 -11.02 9.83 1.22
N VAL A 101 -10.30 9.30 2.23
CA VAL A 101 -10.70 9.35 3.65
C VAL A 101 -9.74 10.22 4.45
N GLY A 102 -10.11 10.56 5.68
CA GLY A 102 -9.28 11.35 6.59
C GLY A 102 -8.82 12.68 6.00
N THR A 103 -7.52 12.91 6.01
CA THR A 103 -6.90 14.15 5.46
C THR A 103 -6.81 14.16 3.94
N GLN A 104 -7.21 13.06 3.28
CA GLN A 104 -7.13 12.86 1.82
C GLN A 104 -5.69 12.90 1.27
N GLY A 105 -4.75 12.49 2.08
CA GLY A 105 -3.35 12.28 1.72
C GLY A 105 -2.74 11.24 2.63
N VAL A 106 -1.72 10.55 2.16
CA VAL A 106 -1.03 9.52 2.93
C VAL A 106 0.48 9.60 2.75
N ARG A 107 1.19 9.25 3.82
CA ARG A 107 2.64 9.23 3.90
C ARG A 107 3.10 7.92 4.52
N ASP A 108 4.39 7.64 4.43
CA ASP A 108 5.07 6.54 5.13
C ASP A 108 4.33 5.19 5.00
N PRO A 109 4.03 4.73 3.76
CA PRO A 109 3.31 3.48 3.59
C PRO A 109 4.19 2.29 3.93
N TYR A 110 3.63 1.36 4.70
CA TYR A 110 4.21 0.06 5.00
C TYR A 110 3.36 -1.05 4.40
N ILE A 111 3.98 -1.96 3.67
CA ILE A 111 3.31 -3.14 3.09
C ILE A 111 3.74 -4.40 3.82
N LEU A 112 2.77 -5.26 4.13
CA LEU A 112 3.04 -6.57 4.70
C LEU A 112 2.15 -7.64 4.09
N ARG A 113 2.60 -8.90 4.20
CA ARG A 113 1.81 -10.07 3.86
C ARG A 113 1.27 -10.67 5.14
N GLY A 114 -0.05 -10.86 5.21
CA GLY A 114 -0.73 -11.51 6.31
C GLY A 114 -0.55 -13.03 6.32
N ALA A 115 -0.79 -13.63 7.48
CA ALA A 115 -0.75 -15.08 7.67
C ALA A 115 -1.79 -15.82 6.81
N ASP A 116 -2.90 -15.14 6.48
CA ASP A 116 -3.93 -15.61 5.56
C ASP A 116 -3.57 -15.49 4.07
N GLY A 117 -2.36 -14.99 3.78
CA GLY A 117 -1.84 -14.78 2.43
C GLY A 117 -2.27 -13.46 1.77
N LYS A 118 -3.13 -12.68 2.41
CA LYS A 118 -3.49 -11.34 1.93
C LYS A 118 -2.34 -10.35 2.14
N PHE A 119 -2.41 -9.25 1.42
CA PHE A 119 -1.51 -8.12 1.59
C PHE A 119 -2.25 -6.94 2.19
N PHE A 120 -1.57 -6.24 3.07
CA PHE A 120 -2.06 -5.01 3.67
C PHE A 120 -1.07 -3.88 3.42
N ILE A 121 -1.60 -2.69 3.14
CA ILE A 121 -0.84 -1.43 3.20
C ILE A 121 -1.44 -0.62 4.34
N ILE A 122 -0.59 -0.20 5.26
CA ILE A 122 -0.92 0.76 6.31
C ILE A 122 -0.11 2.03 6.08
N ALA A 123 -0.71 3.20 6.31
CA ALA A 123 -0.04 4.47 6.04
C ALA A 123 -0.49 5.56 7.01
N THR A 124 0.35 6.56 7.21
CA THR A 124 0.03 7.80 7.92
C THR A 124 -1.10 8.53 7.21
N ASP A 125 -2.19 8.85 7.93
CA ASP A 125 -3.25 9.74 7.45
C ASP A 125 -2.78 11.19 7.59
N LEU A 126 -2.11 11.70 6.57
CA LEU A 126 -1.58 13.06 6.56
C LEU A 126 -1.44 13.61 5.14
N SER A 127 -2.07 14.75 4.88
CA SER A 127 -1.77 15.60 3.74
C SER A 127 -1.17 16.93 4.23
N VAL A 128 0.13 17.07 4.11
CA VAL A 128 0.83 18.34 4.43
C VAL A 128 0.50 19.40 3.37
N TYR A 129 0.22 18.96 2.14
CA TYR A 129 -0.28 19.84 1.07
C TYR A 129 -1.59 20.53 1.48
N ASN A 130 -2.58 19.77 1.95
CA ASN A 130 -3.87 20.32 2.41
C ASN A 130 -3.72 21.22 3.64
N LEU A 131 -2.73 20.96 4.49
CA LEU A 131 -2.36 21.80 5.63
C LEU A 131 -1.52 23.02 5.24
N LYS A 132 -1.26 23.26 3.93
CA LYS A 132 -0.43 24.38 3.44
C LYS A 132 0.95 24.43 4.12
N ASN A 133 1.58 23.27 4.24
CA ASN A 133 2.89 23.06 4.88
C ASN A 133 2.95 23.41 6.36
N ASN A 134 1.81 23.38 7.08
CA ASN A 134 1.78 23.62 8.51
C ASN A 134 2.11 22.34 9.30
N TRP A 135 3.39 22.07 9.48
CA TRP A 135 3.90 20.91 10.23
C TRP A 135 3.52 20.94 11.73
N THR A 136 3.37 22.12 12.32
CA THR A 136 2.90 22.23 13.69
C THR A 136 1.46 21.72 13.81
N ALA A 137 0.58 22.10 12.90
CA ALA A 137 -0.77 21.55 12.85
C ALA A 137 -0.77 20.04 12.56
N ALA A 138 0.08 19.57 11.65
CA ALA A 138 0.23 18.15 11.38
C ALA A 138 0.61 17.33 12.63
N ALA A 139 1.52 17.85 13.45
CA ALA A 139 1.96 17.21 14.68
C ALA A 139 0.96 17.32 15.84
N GLN A 140 0.38 18.51 16.04
CA GLN A 140 -0.41 18.81 17.26
C GLN A 140 -1.92 18.73 17.06
N GLN A 141 -2.39 18.62 15.82
CA GLN A 141 -3.81 18.55 15.45
C GLN A 141 -4.05 17.51 14.34
N GLY A 142 -3.14 16.57 14.21
CA GLY A 142 -3.16 15.55 13.16
C GLY A 142 -4.15 14.42 13.44
N SER A 143 -4.13 13.43 12.56
CA SER A 143 -5.01 12.28 12.63
C SER A 143 -4.59 11.29 13.71
N LYS A 144 -5.57 10.71 14.41
CA LYS A 144 -5.38 9.60 15.36
C LYS A 144 -5.61 8.25 14.70
N SER A 145 -5.66 8.25 13.39
CA SER A 145 -6.00 7.09 12.56
C SER A 145 -4.86 6.79 11.58
N ILE A 146 -4.88 5.60 11.07
CA ILE A 146 -4.10 5.17 9.91
C ILE A 146 -5.05 4.92 8.74
N VAL A 147 -4.51 4.92 7.53
CA VAL A 147 -5.23 4.48 6.34
C VAL A 147 -4.79 3.07 6.00
N VAL A 148 -5.76 2.21 5.71
CA VAL A 148 -5.53 0.79 5.43
C VAL A 148 -6.14 0.39 4.09
N TRP A 149 -5.40 -0.41 3.32
CA TRP A 149 -5.88 -1.14 2.15
C TRP A 149 -5.57 -2.62 2.29
N GLU A 150 -6.41 -3.49 1.73
CA GLU A 150 -6.16 -4.92 1.63
C GLU A 150 -6.22 -5.42 0.18
N SER A 151 -5.43 -6.44 -0.14
CA SER A 151 -5.41 -7.10 -1.44
C SER A 151 -5.10 -8.58 -1.29
N SER A 152 -5.61 -9.40 -2.20
CA SER A 152 -5.25 -10.82 -2.30
C SER A 152 -4.18 -11.10 -3.38
N ASP A 153 -3.85 -10.14 -4.23
CA ASP A 153 -3.07 -10.35 -5.44
C ASP A 153 -2.07 -9.23 -5.79
N LEU A 154 -1.97 -8.18 -4.95
CA LEU A 154 -1.16 -6.96 -5.17
C LEU A 154 -1.60 -6.10 -6.37
N VAL A 155 -2.68 -6.47 -7.05
CA VAL A 155 -3.21 -5.77 -8.23
C VAL A 155 -4.54 -5.11 -7.91
N ASN A 156 -5.44 -5.89 -7.31
CA ASN A 156 -6.77 -5.42 -6.91
C ASN A 156 -6.77 -5.09 -5.42
N TRP A 157 -7.00 -3.85 -5.08
CA TRP A 157 -6.99 -3.35 -3.72
C TRP A 157 -8.38 -2.90 -3.30
N SER A 158 -8.68 -3.01 -2.01
CA SER A 158 -9.89 -2.45 -1.42
C SER A 158 -9.91 -0.93 -1.55
N GLU A 159 -11.07 -0.33 -1.30
CA GLU A 159 -11.14 1.10 -0.99
C GLU A 159 -10.33 1.43 0.27
N ALA A 160 -9.88 2.68 0.38
CA ALA A 160 -9.18 3.17 1.56
C ALA A 160 -10.09 3.13 2.80
N SER A 161 -9.59 2.58 3.90
CA SER A 161 -10.28 2.55 5.19
C SER A 161 -9.54 3.40 6.21
N LEU A 162 -10.25 4.29 6.89
CA LEU A 162 -9.70 5.09 7.98
C LEU A 162 -9.96 4.39 9.31
N VAL A 163 -8.90 3.98 10.01
CA VAL A 163 -8.99 3.22 11.25
C VAL A 163 -8.32 3.97 12.39
N LYS A 164 -9.10 4.33 13.41
CA LYS A 164 -8.56 4.97 14.61
C LYS A 164 -7.83 3.94 15.46
N ILE A 165 -6.55 4.18 15.73
CA ILE A 165 -5.69 3.29 16.53
C ILE A 165 -5.05 3.99 17.71
N ASN A 166 -5.09 5.31 17.78
CA ASN A 166 -4.38 6.10 18.79
C ASN A 166 -5.29 6.59 19.90
N ASN A 167 -4.69 6.98 21.03
CA ASN A 167 -5.34 7.54 22.21
C ASN A 167 -6.04 8.87 21.92
N ASP A 168 -7.01 9.23 22.76
CA ASP A 168 -7.73 10.50 22.62
C ASP A 168 -6.87 11.74 22.94
N ASN A 169 -5.87 11.59 23.79
CA ASN A 169 -4.89 12.63 24.12
C ASN A 169 -3.72 12.71 23.13
N ALA A 170 -3.60 11.78 22.18
CA ALA A 170 -2.65 11.84 21.10
C ALA A 170 -3.07 12.85 20.04
N SER A 171 -2.15 13.34 19.22
CA SER A 171 -2.43 14.32 18.18
C SER A 171 -1.94 13.95 16.79
N CYS A 172 -1.18 12.89 16.65
CA CYS A 172 -0.75 12.36 15.37
C CYS A 172 -0.49 10.85 15.47
N THR A 173 -0.47 10.18 14.33
CA THR A 173 -0.20 8.72 14.20
C THR A 173 0.69 8.55 12.98
N TRP A 174 2.02 8.66 13.18
CA TRP A 174 2.97 8.79 12.08
C TRP A 174 3.81 7.53 11.87
N ALA A 175 4.13 7.27 10.60
CA ALA A 175 4.97 6.17 10.14
C ALA A 175 4.57 4.82 10.79
N PRO A 176 3.33 4.35 10.58
CA PRO A 176 2.90 3.07 11.10
C PRO A 176 3.62 1.93 10.39
N GLU A 177 4.19 1.02 11.16
CA GLU A 177 4.68 -0.26 10.68
C GLU A 177 4.07 -1.41 11.48
N ALA A 178 4.25 -2.65 11.02
CA ALA A 178 3.71 -3.82 11.69
C ALA A 178 4.66 -5.02 11.60
N CYS A 179 4.71 -5.80 12.67
CA CYS A 179 5.31 -7.12 12.67
C CYS A 179 4.36 -8.15 13.28
N TYR A 180 4.49 -9.40 12.83
CA TYR A 180 3.71 -10.49 13.42
C TYR A 180 4.32 -10.91 14.76
N ASP A 181 3.48 -11.01 15.78
CA ASP A 181 3.83 -11.52 17.10
C ASP A 181 3.31 -12.97 17.22
N PRO A 182 4.19 -13.97 17.13
CA PRO A 182 3.77 -15.38 17.16
C PRO A 182 3.28 -15.83 18.52
N GLU A 183 3.63 -15.15 19.63
CA GLU A 183 3.16 -15.49 20.95
C GLU A 183 1.70 -15.09 21.15
N LYS A 184 1.29 -14.00 20.53
CA LYS A 184 -0.09 -13.48 20.59
C LYS A 184 -0.96 -13.96 19.44
N ASP A 185 -0.37 -14.48 18.37
CA ASP A 185 -1.05 -14.76 17.10
C ASP A 185 -1.79 -13.52 16.56
N GLU A 186 -1.08 -12.37 16.61
CA GLU A 186 -1.58 -11.06 16.20
C GLU A 186 -0.47 -10.23 15.55
N TYR A 187 -0.84 -9.18 14.83
CA TYR A 187 0.11 -8.19 14.36
C TYR A 187 0.25 -7.09 15.40
N MET A 188 1.48 -6.82 15.82
CA MET A 188 1.83 -5.62 16.55
C MET A 188 2.02 -4.48 15.54
N VAL A 189 1.15 -3.50 15.59
CA VAL A 189 1.28 -2.25 14.82
C VAL A 189 1.85 -1.19 15.75
N PHE A 190 2.87 -0.47 15.29
CA PHE A 190 3.54 0.56 16.09
C PHE A 190 3.73 1.83 15.26
N TRP A 191 3.72 2.98 15.92
CA TRP A 191 3.75 4.30 15.29
C TRP A 191 4.33 5.37 16.22
N ALA A 192 4.78 6.49 15.64
CA ALA A 192 5.21 7.66 16.40
C ALA A 192 4.03 8.59 16.70
N SER A 193 4.01 9.15 17.92
CA SER A 193 3.00 10.09 18.35
C SER A 193 3.55 11.07 19.38
N VAL A 194 2.93 12.26 19.45
CA VAL A 194 3.02 13.19 20.57
C VAL A 194 1.67 13.24 21.29
N VAL A 195 1.67 13.59 22.57
CA VAL A 195 0.47 13.63 23.42
C VAL A 195 0.31 14.98 24.10
N SER A 196 -0.94 15.36 24.42
CA SER A 196 -1.23 16.63 25.09
C SER A 196 -0.72 16.68 26.53
N ASP A 197 -0.51 15.53 27.17
CA ASP A 197 -0.13 15.42 28.58
C ASP A 197 1.23 16.07 28.88
N ASP A 198 2.13 16.12 27.89
CA ASP A 198 3.40 16.82 27.97
C ASP A 198 3.47 18.05 27.04
N SER A 199 2.32 18.59 26.65
CA SER A 199 2.21 19.73 25.74
C SER A 199 2.85 19.46 24.37
N TYR A 200 2.77 18.21 23.88
CA TYR A 200 3.30 17.74 22.60
C TYR A 200 4.83 17.91 22.46
N GLN A 201 5.55 17.80 23.56
CA GLN A 201 6.99 18.11 23.60
C GLN A 201 7.85 17.03 22.95
N LYS A 202 7.42 15.74 23.03
CA LYS A 202 8.29 14.62 22.65
C LYS A 202 7.53 13.54 21.92
N TYR A 203 8.08 13.09 20.77
CA TYR A 203 7.61 11.90 20.09
C TYR A 203 8.04 10.64 20.85
N ARG A 204 7.13 9.69 20.91
CA ARG A 204 7.30 8.35 21.48
C ARG A 204 6.70 7.33 20.54
N ILE A 205 7.10 6.08 20.66
CA ILE A 205 6.49 5.00 19.90
C ILE A 205 5.40 4.35 20.76
N TYR A 206 4.22 4.28 20.19
CA TYR A 206 3.06 3.55 20.69
C TYR A 206 2.87 2.29 19.89
N ARG A 207 2.15 1.31 20.45
CA ARG A 207 1.76 0.09 19.76
C ARG A 207 0.34 -0.31 20.10
N SER A 208 -0.23 -1.14 19.22
CA SER A 208 -1.52 -1.82 19.42
C SER A 208 -1.48 -3.14 18.66
N TYR A 209 -2.40 -4.04 18.96
CA TYR A 209 -2.46 -5.36 18.35
C TYR A 209 -3.73 -5.53 17.54
N THR A 210 -3.64 -6.29 16.44
CA THR A 210 -4.74 -6.56 15.54
C THR A 210 -4.58 -7.91 14.85
N LYS A 211 -5.72 -8.53 14.46
CA LYS A 211 -5.73 -9.72 13.59
C LYS A 211 -6.13 -9.40 12.15
N ASP A 212 -6.76 -8.26 11.93
CA ASP A 212 -7.49 -7.97 10.70
C ASP A 212 -7.27 -6.55 10.14
N PHE A 213 -6.46 -5.74 10.80
CA PHE A 213 -6.24 -4.31 10.51
C PHE A 213 -7.52 -3.45 10.48
N LYS A 214 -8.60 -3.94 11.09
CA LYS A 214 -9.90 -3.26 11.23
C LYS A 214 -10.23 -2.99 12.69
N THR A 215 -9.90 -3.95 13.56
CA THR A 215 -10.10 -3.85 15.00
C THR A 215 -8.75 -3.92 15.72
N PHE A 216 -8.57 -3.05 16.70
CA PHE A 216 -7.30 -2.89 17.39
C PHE A 216 -7.49 -2.95 18.90
N SER A 217 -6.50 -3.48 19.62
CA SER A 217 -6.43 -3.36 21.07
C SER A 217 -6.27 -1.89 21.48
N ALA A 218 -6.47 -1.58 22.76
CA ALA A 218 -6.14 -0.26 23.30
C ALA A 218 -4.64 0.04 23.06
N PRO A 219 -4.30 1.26 22.60
CA PRO A 219 -2.91 1.62 22.38
C PRO A 219 -2.15 1.76 23.70
N GLU A 220 -0.89 1.35 23.68
CA GLU A 220 0.02 1.42 24.82
C GLU A 220 1.37 2.04 24.42
N LEU A 221 2.03 2.69 25.37
CA LEU A 221 3.38 3.19 25.19
C LEU A 221 4.34 2.00 24.98
N TYR A 222 5.14 2.03 23.93
CA TYR A 222 6.05 0.95 23.59
C TYR A 222 7.52 1.34 23.79
N ILE A 223 7.95 2.48 23.18
CA ILE A 223 9.31 2.97 23.32
C ILE A 223 9.28 4.42 23.77
N GLU A 224 9.97 4.69 24.86
CA GLU A 224 10.24 6.04 25.33
C GLU A 224 11.74 6.20 25.61
N GLU A 225 12.36 7.16 24.93
CA GLU A 225 13.76 7.52 25.08
C GLU A 225 13.87 8.94 25.64
N PRO A 226 15.04 9.35 26.18
CA PRO A 226 15.24 10.73 26.60
C PRO A 226 14.98 11.76 25.51
N ASN A 227 15.34 11.41 24.26
CA ASN A 227 15.08 12.22 23.07
C ASN A 227 13.83 11.74 22.33
N ALA A 228 13.33 12.55 21.40
CA ALA A 228 12.25 12.16 20.51
C ALA A 228 12.64 10.96 19.63
N VAL A 229 11.70 10.02 19.42
CA VAL A 229 11.87 8.83 18.56
C VAL A 229 10.73 8.84 17.54
N ILE A 230 11.07 8.77 16.27
CA ILE A 230 10.15 8.61 15.15
C ILE A 230 10.70 7.57 14.16
N ASP A 231 9.89 7.16 13.19
CA ASP A 231 10.28 6.32 12.05
C ASP A 231 10.98 5.02 12.48
N THR A 232 10.41 4.36 13.48
CA THR A 232 10.93 3.09 14.01
C THR A 232 10.61 1.97 13.03
N THR A 233 11.60 1.13 12.73
CA THR A 233 11.42 -0.14 12.03
C THR A 233 11.87 -1.30 12.90
N ILE A 234 11.22 -2.45 12.77
CA ILE A 234 11.53 -3.69 13.48
C ILE A 234 11.77 -4.78 12.46
N ILE A 235 12.89 -5.47 12.59
CA ILE A 235 13.22 -6.63 11.77
C ILE A 235 13.47 -7.84 12.67
N ASP A 236 13.00 -8.99 12.24
CA ASP A 236 13.40 -10.25 12.83
C ASP A 236 14.80 -10.61 12.34
N HIS A 237 15.68 -10.99 13.26
CA HIS A 237 17.05 -11.39 12.98
C HIS A 237 17.38 -12.67 13.73
N GLU A 238 17.38 -13.79 13.01
CA GLU A 238 17.73 -15.13 13.53
C GLU A 238 16.78 -15.67 14.63
N GLY A 239 15.51 -15.24 14.64
CA GLY A 239 14.47 -15.73 15.57
C GLY A 239 14.43 -15.00 16.89
#